data_f94f5c2689af70082780f228564d289c
#
_entry.id   f94f5c2689af70082780f228564d289c
#
_cell.length_a   1.000
_cell.length_b   1.000
_cell.length_c   1.000
_cell.angle_alpha   90.00
_cell.angle_beta   90.00
_cell.angle_gamma   90.00
#
_symmetry.space_group_name_H-M   'P 1'
#
loop_
_entity.id
_entity.type
_entity.pdbx_description
1 polymer ?
#
loop_
_entity_poly.entity_id
_entity_poly.type
_entity_poly.pdbx_seq_one_letter_code
_entity_poly.pdbx_strand_id
1 'polypeptide(L)' 'MALAASAADAREMSVQEAVAKVQQETNGKVLSVQTLTIGKRKVYRIKVLTLDGQVRVVQVPAEQ' A
#
# COMPACT_ATOMS: atom_id res chain seq x y z
N MET A 1 10.15 11.92 -22.80
CA MET A 1 8.85 11.60 -22.32
C MET A 1 8.78 10.30 -21.65
N ALA A 2 8.50 10.35 -20.43
CA ALA A 2 8.51 9.17 -19.61
C ALA A 2 7.12 8.56 -19.42
N LEU A 3 6.24 8.88 -20.31
CA LEU A 3 4.86 8.47 -20.10
C LEU A 3 4.62 7.00 -20.26
N ALA A 4 5.47 6.34 -21.01
CA ALA A 4 5.26 4.93 -21.26
C ALA A 4 5.37 4.10 -19.98
N ALA A 5 6.16 4.56 -19.06
CA ALA A 5 6.35 3.80 -17.83
C ALA A 5 5.10 3.70 -17.00
N SER A 6 4.23 4.70 -17.10
CA SER A 6 3.02 4.70 -16.30
C SER A 6 2.06 3.61 -16.69
N ALA A 7 2.08 3.22 -17.93
CA ALA A 7 1.13 2.23 -18.40
C ALA A 7 1.34 0.88 -17.75
N ALA A 8 2.59 0.57 -17.45
CA ALA A 8 2.89 -0.71 -16.81
C ALA A 8 2.36 -0.75 -15.39
N ASP A 9 2.39 0.38 -14.72
CA ASP A 9 1.95 0.45 -13.34
C ASP A 9 0.43 0.42 -13.19
N ALA A 10 -0.28 0.65 -14.27
CA ALA A 10 -1.73 0.66 -14.20
C ALA A 10 -2.30 -0.67 -13.78
N ARG A 11 -1.57 -1.74 -13.96
CA ARG A 11 -2.05 -3.07 -13.62
C ARG A 11 -1.84 -3.44 -12.17
N GLU A 12 -0.90 -2.79 -11.55
CA GLU A 12 -0.48 -3.19 -10.22
C GLU A 12 -0.17 -1.95 -9.41
N MET A 13 -0.66 -1.94 -8.20
CA MET A 13 -0.40 -0.84 -7.30
C MET A 13 1.01 -0.97 -6.75
N SER A 14 1.77 0.10 -6.79
CA SER A 14 3.11 0.09 -6.21
C SER A 14 3.03 0.23 -4.70
N VAL A 15 4.12 -0.08 -4.02
CA VAL A 15 4.19 0.08 -2.57
C VAL A 15 3.94 1.52 -2.17
N GLN A 16 4.49 2.45 -2.93
CA GLN A 16 4.32 3.86 -2.61
C GLN A 16 2.87 4.30 -2.71
N GLU A 17 2.17 3.81 -3.71
CA GLU A 17 0.76 4.12 -3.85
C GLU A 17 -0.06 3.55 -2.71
N ALA A 18 0.25 2.32 -2.32
CA ALA A 18 -0.47 1.69 -1.22
C ALA A 18 -0.24 2.45 0.08
N VAL A 19 0.98 2.87 0.33
CA VAL A 19 1.31 3.63 1.53
C VAL A 19 0.58 4.97 1.53
N ALA A 20 0.61 5.67 0.40
CA ALA A 20 -0.05 6.96 0.32
C ALA A 20 -1.55 6.83 0.54
N LYS A 21 -2.14 5.80 -0.02
CA LYS A 21 -3.57 5.59 0.14
C LYS A 21 -3.94 5.34 1.59
N VAL A 22 -3.16 4.51 2.27
CA VAL A 22 -3.42 4.19 3.66
C VAL A 22 -3.23 5.42 4.53
N GLN A 23 -2.21 6.22 4.26
CA GLN A 23 -1.99 7.44 5.03
C GLN A 23 -3.15 8.41 4.88
N GLN A 24 -3.70 8.53 3.68
CA GLN A 24 -4.83 9.42 3.48
C GLN A 24 -6.08 8.92 4.18
N GLU A 25 -6.28 7.62 4.19
CA GLU A 25 -7.48 7.06 4.79
C GLU A 25 -7.45 7.06 6.30
N THR A 26 -6.28 6.84 6.87
CA THR A 26 -6.17 6.72 8.32
C THR A 26 -5.66 7.98 8.98
N ASN A 27 -5.08 8.89 8.22
CA ASN A 27 -4.39 10.06 8.75
C ASN A 27 -3.33 9.68 9.77
N GLY A 28 -2.78 8.48 9.60
CA GLY A 28 -1.81 7.95 10.54
C GLY A 28 -0.42 7.97 9.98
N LYS A 29 0.49 7.39 10.75
CA LYS A 29 1.88 7.29 10.36
C LYS A 29 2.21 5.85 10.04
N VAL A 30 2.79 5.61 8.89
CA VAL A 30 3.16 4.26 8.49
C VAL A 30 4.41 3.82 9.25
N LEU A 31 4.30 2.70 9.94
CA LEU A 31 5.39 2.16 10.72
C LEU A 31 6.18 1.12 9.94
N SER A 32 5.50 0.29 9.18
CA SER A 32 6.19 -0.73 8.40
C SER A 32 5.30 -1.19 7.25
N VAL A 33 5.93 -1.77 6.26
CA VAL A 33 5.24 -2.29 5.09
C VAL A 33 5.83 -3.65 4.78
N GLN A 34 4.97 -4.64 4.57
CA GLN A 34 5.38 -5.97 4.17
C GLN A 34 4.65 -6.35 2.90
N THR A 35 5.34 -7.08 2.04
CA THR A 35 4.74 -7.61 0.84
C THR A 35 4.53 -9.10 1.05
N LEU A 36 3.29 -9.55 0.88
CA LEU A 36 2.94 -10.95 1.00
C LEU A 36 2.47 -11.47 -0.33
N THR A 37 2.88 -12.68 -0.65
CA THR A 37 2.43 -13.35 -1.85
C THR A 37 1.60 -14.55 -1.44
N ILE A 38 0.33 -14.52 -1.81
CA ILE A 38 -0.61 -15.59 -1.48
C ILE A 38 -1.10 -16.17 -2.79
N GLY A 39 -0.60 -17.36 -3.12
CA GLY A 39 -0.89 -17.94 -4.42
C GLY A 39 -0.34 -17.06 -5.51
N LYS A 40 -1.19 -16.55 -6.37
CA LYS A 40 -0.79 -15.66 -7.45
C LYS A 40 -1.06 -14.20 -7.13
N ARG A 41 -1.47 -13.92 -5.91
CA ARG A 41 -1.83 -12.56 -5.53
C ARG A 41 -0.77 -11.95 -4.64
N LYS A 42 -0.59 -10.67 -4.82
CA LYS A 42 0.33 -9.89 -4.00
C LYS A 42 -0.47 -8.94 -3.14
N VAL A 43 -0.17 -8.91 -1.86
CA VAL A 43 -0.86 -8.06 -0.90
C VAL A 43 0.16 -7.29 -0.10
N TYR A 44 -0.07 -6.01 0.09
CA TYR A 44 0.76 -5.19 0.95
C TYR A 44 0.12 -5.11 2.32
N ARG A 45 0.91 -5.41 3.33
CA ARG A 45 0.46 -5.36 4.70
C ARG A 45 1.12 -4.16 5.35
N ILE A 46 0.34 -3.16 5.68
CA ILE A 46 0.87 -1.88 6.13
C ILE A 46 0.47 -1.66 7.57
N LYS A 47 1.48 -1.49 8.42
CA LYS A 47 1.24 -1.21 9.82
C LYS A 47 1.26 0.30 10.03
N VAL A 48 0.21 0.81 10.63
CA VAL A 48 0.00 2.25 10.77
C VAL A 48 -0.24 2.60 12.23
N LEU A 49 0.36 3.69 12.66
CA LEU A 49 0.07 4.27 13.98
C LEU A 49 -0.96 5.36 13.78
N THR A 50 -2.13 5.20 14.36
CA THR A 50 -3.20 6.17 14.20
C THR A 50 -2.98 7.38 15.11
N LEU A 51 -3.78 8.41 14.89
CA LEU A 51 -3.69 9.61 15.72
C LEU A 51 -4.07 9.34 17.17
N ASP A 52 -4.87 8.30 17.40
CA ASP A 52 -5.25 7.91 18.75
C ASP A 52 -4.14 7.19 19.50
N GLY A 53 -3.05 6.89 18.82
CA GLY A 53 -1.98 6.11 19.42
C GLY A 53 -2.17 4.62 19.31
N GLN A 54 -3.05 4.16 18.41
CA GLN A 54 -3.30 2.75 18.20
C GLN A 54 -2.55 2.26 16.97
N VAL A 55 -2.14 1.00 17.00
CA VAL A 55 -1.50 0.37 15.86
C VAL A 55 -2.52 -0.46 15.11
N ARG A 56 -2.62 -0.23 13.82
CA ARG A 56 -3.53 -0.98 12.97
C ARG A 56 -2.78 -1.56 11.79
N VAL A 57 -3.24 -2.71 11.34
CA VAL A 57 -2.68 -3.35 10.16
C VAL A 57 -3.72 -3.28 9.05
N VAL A 58 -3.32 -2.69 7.93
CA VAL A 58 -4.20 -2.55 6.78
C VAL A 58 -3.62 -3.37 5.65
N GLN A 59 -4.44 -4.20 5.03
CA GLN A 59 -4.02 -4.99 3.89
C GLN A 59 -4.57 -4.36 2.62
N VAL A 60 -3.68 -4.15 1.67
CA VAL A 60 -4.03 -3.54 0.40
C VAL A 60 -3.62 -4.49 -0.71
N PRO A 61 -4.56 -4.97 -1.51
CA PRO A 61 -4.19 -5.83 -2.64
C PRO A 61 -3.43 -5.03 -3.68
N ALA A 62 -2.35 -5.61 -4.18
CA ALA A 62 -1.55 -4.93 -5.19
C ALA A 62 -2.23 -4.93 -6.55
N GLU A 63 -3.12 -5.88 -6.76
CA GLU A 63 -3.86 -5.96 -8.01
C GLU A 63 -5.16 -5.18 -7.91
N GLN A 64 -5.52 -4.58 -9.00
CA GLN A 64 -6.77 -3.83 -9.06
C GLN A 64 -7.85 -4.61 -9.77
#